data_c05dcb69141157193829e2825ecdc5ae
#
_entry.id   c05dcb69141157193829e2825ecdc5ae
#
_cell.length_a   1.000
_cell.length_b   1.000
_cell.length_c   1.000
_cell.angle_alpha   90.00
_cell.angle_beta   90.00
_cell.angle_gamma   90.00
#
_symmetry.space_group_name_H-M   'P 1'
#
loop_
_entity.id
_entity.type
_entity.pdbx_description
1 polymer ?
#
loop_
_entity_poly.entity_id
_entity_poly.type
_entity_poly.pdbx_seq_one_letter_code
_entity_poly.pdbx_strand_id
1 'polypeptide(L)'
;MREIGTVKFDSNQYTDANMLLNFDLIDPVKLNRNLTYLWGKDSDKYPLLTLTEGQGAVTTKVKLNGGDTQYTWEIAPRQRVTSRLKKLVSDKSAIQPYGTVEVEMEDNWFIYQHTAIAPSGMQWRIQNEGIATSTGGYVYRFTNMSGAPISADAVAKDFTSGAIWALGASTIPGSKSDGNRSNNQSFSKATNQYGYYRFSKEIAGNMGNKVVNIAFDTASGGERSLWMPYEMKMWEIMRREMLEEDLWFSEYNRDSNGIIHLKDEKTGEAIPRGAGVLDILKAVGNYETYSVLTLNRFDRIITRIFDNRIDSTVEELVLYCGKGFARMFNDAIYYDARLKNYFVTLGDNEIKSDGEMMSYGKYFNRYKMFNGKILTVKIVDMFDHGIRARRDREAGNMYQGLPITSYSAVFLDHTMGSNGERNIKFVCEEGREYKVGVYKGMAELPASWGLASGTQLSDTKDIASYEVLGSQGINIDNPTTSFWLDLALN
;
A
#
# COMPACT_ATOMS: atom_id res chain seq x y z
N MET A 1 8.20 -12.99 40.46
CA MET A 1 7.06 -12.11 40.20
C MET A 1 5.85 -12.99 39.93
N ARG A 2 4.76 -12.86 40.71
CA ARG A 2 3.51 -13.52 40.33
C ARG A 2 3.05 -12.89 39.05
N GLU A 3 2.74 -13.71 38.04
CA GLU A 3 2.03 -13.25 36.85
C GLU A 3 0.78 -12.49 37.30
N ILE A 4 0.68 -11.26 36.87
CA ILE A 4 -0.55 -10.49 37.00
C ILE A 4 -1.53 -11.18 36.07
N GLY A 5 -2.44 -11.98 36.63
CA GLY A 5 -3.43 -12.70 35.86
C GLY A 5 -4.27 -11.69 35.10
N THR A 6 -4.17 -11.70 33.77
CA THR A 6 -5.14 -11.01 32.94
C THR A 6 -6.48 -11.69 33.15
N VAL A 7 -7.45 -10.99 33.71
CA VAL A 7 -8.82 -11.50 33.78
C VAL A 7 -9.28 -11.68 32.33
N LYS A 8 -9.44 -12.93 31.91
CA LYS A 8 -10.08 -13.24 30.63
C LYS A 8 -11.57 -12.93 30.80
N PHE A 9 -12.01 -11.88 30.15
CA PHE A 9 -13.42 -11.56 30.09
C PHE A 9 -14.08 -12.53 29.10
N ASP A 10 -15.14 -13.20 29.55
CA ASP A 10 -15.99 -13.99 28.68
C ASP A 10 -16.78 -13.02 27.78
N SER A 11 -16.87 -13.30 26.50
CA SER A 11 -17.64 -12.52 25.54
C SER A 11 -19.12 -12.35 25.94
N ASN A 12 -19.65 -13.26 26.72
CA ASN A 12 -20.99 -13.18 27.28
C ASN A 12 -21.12 -12.17 28.43
N GLN A 13 -20.02 -11.70 29.02
CA GLN A 13 -20.00 -10.72 30.09
C GLN A 13 -19.79 -9.28 29.57
N TYR A 14 -19.35 -9.13 28.33
CA TYR A 14 -19.06 -7.85 27.68
C TYR A 14 -20.12 -7.47 26.66
N THR A 15 -21.36 -7.44 27.08
CA THR A 15 -22.44 -6.88 26.29
C THR A 15 -22.84 -5.52 26.83
N ASP A 16 -23.42 -4.67 25.99
CA ASP A 16 -23.99 -3.39 26.42
C ASP A 16 -25.04 -3.58 27.53
N ALA A 17 -25.65 -4.74 27.64
CA ALA A 17 -26.61 -5.10 28.71
C ALA A 17 -25.96 -5.33 30.08
N ASN A 18 -24.65 -5.61 30.16
CA ASN A 18 -23.94 -5.95 31.41
C ASN A 18 -22.87 -4.91 31.79
N MET A 19 -23.01 -3.66 31.36
CA MET A 19 -22.05 -2.60 31.67
C MET A 19 -21.78 -2.40 33.16
N LEU A 20 -22.78 -2.60 34.01
CA LEU A 20 -22.65 -2.50 35.47
C LEU A 20 -21.66 -3.53 36.04
N LEU A 21 -21.75 -4.79 35.60
CA LEU A 21 -20.84 -5.86 36.01
C LEU A 21 -19.39 -5.56 35.59
N ASN A 22 -19.22 -5.01 34.39
CA ASN A 22 -17.89 -4.61 33.91
C ASN A 22 -17.29 -3.49 34.73
N PHE A 23 -18.13 -2.58 35.22
CA PHE A 23 -17.69 -1.47 36.06
C PHE A 23 -17.29 -1.93 37.47
N ASP A 24 -18.02 -2.88 38.04
CA ASP A 24 -17.71 -3.46 39.37
C ASP A 24 -16.38 -4.26 39.32
N LEU A 25 -16.00 -4.84 38.18
CA LEU A 25 -14.72 -5.49 37.99
C LEU A 25 -13.54 -4.51 37.90
N ILE A 26 -13.81 -3.24 37.57
CA ILE A 26 -12.79 -2.19 37.44
C ILE A 26 -12.54 -1.47 38.76
N ASP A 27 -13.49 -1.49 39.70
CA ASP A 27 -13.41 -0.85 41.03
C ASP A 27 -13.22 -1.89 42.15
N PRO A 28 -12.70 -1.55 43.29
CA PRO A 28 -12.82 -0.29 44.03
C PRO A 28 -11.56 0.26 44.69
N VAL A 29 -10.55 -0.52 44.98
CA VAL A 29 -9.33 0.02 45.62
C VAL A 29 -8.21 0.12 44.62
N LYS A 30 -8.20 1.21 43.87
CA LYS A 30 -7.18 1.45 42.84
C LYS A 30 -5.91 1.97 43.48
N LEU A 31 -4.79 1.30 43.22
CA LEU A 31 -3.46 1.77 43.53
C LEU A 31 -3.16 3.08 42.78
N ASN A 32 -3.66 3.17 41.53
CA ASN A 32 -3.53 4.32 40.66
C ASN A 32 -4.91 4.77 40.17
N ARG A 33 -5.23 6.06 40.25
CA ARG A 33 -6.49 6.63 39.73
C ARG A 33 -6.45 6.71 38.20
N ASN A 34 -5.27 6.72 37.59
CA ASN A 34 -5.08 6.77 36.16
C ASN A 34 -4.98 5.36 35.56
N LEU A 35 -5.64 5.14 34.45
CA LEU A 35 -5.54 3.89 33.70
C LEU A 35 -4.15 3.79 33.07
N THR A 36 -3.44 2.69 33.33
CA THR A 36 -2.16 2.44 32.66
C THR A 36 -2.41 1.82 31.29
N TYR A 37 -2.02 2.53 30.24
CA TYR A 37 -2.06 2.02 28.88
C TYR A 37 -0.85 1.13 28.59
N LEU A 38 -1.12 -0.09 28.17
CA LEU A 38 -0.09 -1.04 27.72
C LEU A 38 0.30 -0.83 26.23
N TRP A 39 -0.31 0.15 25.57
CA TRP A 39 -0.23 0.32 24.11
C TRP A 39 0.40 1.67 23.77
N GLY A 40 1.19 1.69 22.68
CA GLY A 40 1.93 2.84 22.24
C GLY A 40 1.10 4.05 21.79
N LYS A 41 1.74 5.03 21.19
CA LYS A 41 1.11 6.25 20.67
C LYS A 41 0.15 5.92 19.52
N ASP A 42 -0.93 6.70 19.38
CA ASP A 42 -1.92 6.49 18.31
C ASP A 42 -1.33 6.57 16.89
N SER A 43 -0.31 7.44 16.68
CA SER A 43 0.39 7.57 15.40
C SER A 43 1.07 6.28 14.92
N ASP A 44 1.55 5.46 15.86
CA ASP A 44 2.25 4.22 15.54
C ASP A 44 1.28 3.06 15.31
N LYS A 45 0.05 3.18 15.83
CA LYS A 45 -1.00 2.16 15.69
C LYS A 45 -1.81 2.32 14.42
N TYR A 46 -2.08 3.55 14.01
CA TYR A 46 -2.97 3.90 12.91
C TYR A 46 -2.27 4.80 11.90
N PRO A 47 -1.23 4.31 11.22
CA PRO A 47 -0.40 5.16 10.37
C PRO A 47 -1.17 5.77 9.21
N LEU A 48 -2.09 5.05 8.56
CA LEU A 48 -2.88 5.58 7.47
C LEU A 48 -3.94 6.57 7.94
N LEU A 49 -4.68 6.26 9.01
CA LEU A 49 -5.66 7.18 9.58
C LEU A 49 -5.00 8.45 10.11
N THR A 50 -3.86 8.34 10.79
CA THR A 50 -3.12 9.50 11.30
C THR A 50 -2.56 10.36 10.17
N LEU A 51 -2.15 9.74 9.06
CA LEU A 51 -1.70 10.45 7.88
C LEU A 51 -2.83 11.25 7.20
N THR A 52 -4.08 10.87 7.43
CA THR A 52 -5.26 11.50 6.82
C THR A 52 -5.96 12.52 7.73
N GLU A 53 -5.85 12.40 9.05
CA GLU A 53 -6.66 13.16 10.03
C GLU A 53 -5.89 14.30 10.73
N GLY A 54 -4.59 14.50 10.52
CA GLY A 54 -3.77 15.45 11.29
C GLY A 54 -3.47 16.77 10.60
N GLN A 55 -3.08 17.79 11.39
CA GLN A 55 -2.35 18.97 10.87
C GLN A 55 -0.98 18.49 10.37
N GLY A 56 -0.75 18.57 9.07
CA GLY A 56 0.43 18.01 8.41
C GLY A 56 0.16 16.65 7.77
N ALA A 57 -1.10 16.36 7.45
CA ALA A 57 -1.49 15.15 6.75
C ALA A 57 -0.58 14.88 5.53
N VAL A 58 0.00 13.69 5.49
CA VAL A 58 0.89 13.25 4.40
C VAL A 58 0.08 12.71 3.23
N THR A 59 -1.24 12.53 3.41
CA THR A 59 -2.18 12.12 2.37
C THR A 59 -3.10 13.25 2.00
N THR A 60 -3.55 13.27 0.75
CA THR A 60 -4.59 14.20 0.30
C THR A 60 -5.96 13.56 0.49
N LYS A 61 -6.88 14.27 1.13
CA LYS A 61 -8.27 13.83 1.27
C LYS A 61 -9.06 14.27 0.05
N VAL A 62 -9.59 13.32 -0.70
CA VAL A 62 -10.40 13.56 -1.90
C VAL A 62 -11.86 13.25 -1.58
N LYS A 63 -12.73 14.22 -1.81
CA LYS A 63 -14.17 14.09 -1.63
C LYS A 63 -14.83 13.93 -2.99
N LEU A 64 -15.54 12.83 -3.16
CA LEU A 64 -16.22 12.51 -4.42
C LEU A 64 -17.72 12.75 -4.26
N ASN A 65 -18.28 13.42 -5.23
CA ASN A 65 -19.71 13.66 -5.34
C ASN A 65 -20.20 13.01 -6.65
N GLY A 66 -20.38 11.69 -6.64
CA GLY A 66 -20.79 10.91 -7.78
C GLY A 66 -21.99 10.03 -7.47
N GLY A 67 -22.70 9.60 -8.50
CA GLY A 67 -23.85 8.67 -8.37
C GLY A 67 -23.43 7.22 -8.07
N ASP A 68 -22.13 6.90 -8.12
CA ASP A 68 -21.57 5.59 -7.82
C ASP A 68 -20.38 5.72 -6.85
N THR A 69 -20.12 4.66 -6.11
CA THR A 69 -18.98 4.55 -5.20
C THR A 69 -17.66 4.32 -5.94
N GLN A 70 -17.71 3.91 -7.20
CA GLN A 70 -16.55 3.68 -8.04
C GLN A 70 -15.93 4.99 -8.53
N TYR A 71 -14.61 5.07 -8.51
CA TYR A 71 -13.82 6.15 -9.09
C TYR A 71 -12.69 5.60 -9.94
N THR A 72 -12.21 6.43 -10.85
CA THR A 72 -11.17 6.05 -11.82
C THR A 72 -10.13 7.14 -11.91
N TRP A 73 -8.89 6.73 -12.20
CA TRP A 73 -7.80 7.65 -12.51
C TRP A 73 -6.98 7.11 -13.68
N GLU A 74 -6.28 7.99 -14.35
CA GLU A 74 -5.49 7.66 -15.52
C GLU A 74 -4.02 7.63 -15.16
N ILE A 75 -3.32 6.58 -15.59
CA ILE A 75 -1.89 6.40 -15.41
C ILE A 75 -1.24 6.47 -16.78
N ALA A 76 -0.35 7.44 -17.00
CA ALA A 76 0.45 7.51 -18.19
C ALA A 76 1.63 6.54 -18.07
N PRO A 77 1.63 5.39 -18.76
CA PRO A 77 2.76 4.50 -18.74
C PRO A 77 3.92 5.08 -19.53
N ARG A 78 5.14 4.64 -19.25
CA ARG A 78 6.28 4.95 -20.09
C ARG A 78 6.02 4.40 -21.49
N GLN A 79 6.31 5.20 -22.52
CA GLN A 79 6.10 4.77 -23.90
C GLN A 79 6.82 3.44 -24.17
N ARG A 80 6.07 2.47 -24.67
CA ARG A 80 6.60 1.17 -25.02
C ARG A 80 7.44 1.28 -26.28
N VAL A 81 8.62 0.73 -26.23
CA VAL A 81 9.55 0.70 -27.37
C VAL A 81 9.91 -0.73 -27.79
N THR A 82 9.29 -1.73 -27.20
CA THR A 82 9.62 -3.15 -27.41
C THR A 82 8.43 -3.96 -27.86
N SER A 83 8.65 -5.00 -28.67
CA SER A 83 7.67 -6.02 -29.01
C SER A 83 8.33 -7.40 -29.03
N ARG A 84 7.52 -8.45 -28.88
CA ARG A 84 8.00 -9.84 -28.88
C ARG A 84 7.87 -10.45 -30.27
N LEU A 85 8.88 -11.23 -30.62
CA LEU A 85 8.85 -12.07 -31.81
C LEU A 85 7.96 -13.29 -31.59
N LYS A 86 6.94 -13.50 -32.40
CA LYS A 86 6.14 -14.74 -32.41
C LYS A 86 6.87 -15.85 -33.13
N LYS A 87 7.28 -15.58 -34.38
CA LYS A 87 8.04 -16.54 -35.19
C LYS A 87 8.80 -15.85 -36.32
N LEU A 88 9.81 -16.52 -36.80
CA LEU A 88 10.46 -16.20 -38.07
C LEU A 88 9.59 -16.80 -39.21
N VAL A 89 9.22 -15.98 -40.18
CA VAL A 89 8.41 -16.39 -41.35
C VAL A 89 9.31 -16.84 -42.49
N SER A 90 10.43 -16.14 -42.74
CA SER A 90 11.41 -16.50 -43.73
C SER A 90 12.23 -17.71 -43.33
N ASP A 91 12.86 -18.37 -44.30
CA ASP A 91 13.85 -19.39 -44.07
C ASP A 91 15.10 -18.82 -43.38
N LYS A 92 15.73 -19.62 -42.52
CA LYS A 92 16.97 -19.22 -41.83
C LYS A 92 18.11 -18.81 -42.75
N SER A 93 18.12 -19.30 -43.99
CA SER A 93 19.10 -18.93 -45.04
C SER A 93 19.04 -17.45 -45.46
N ALA A 94 17.90 -16.78 -45.19
CA ALA A 94 17.75 -15.35 -45.46
C ALA A 94 18.47 -14.48 -44.42
N ILE A 95 18.87 -15.08 -43.26
CA ILE A 95 19.63 -14.40 -42.23
C ILE A 95 21.09 -14.30 -42.62
N GLN A 96 21.43 -13.26 -43.38
CA GLN A 96 22.77 -13.01 -43.89
C GLN A 96 23.08 -11.50 -43.82
N PRO A 97 24.34 -11.10 -43.98
CA PRO A 97 24.74 -9.70 -44.13
C PRO A 97 23.91 -9.01 -45.22
N TYR A 98 23.33 -7.85 -44.91
CA TYR A 98 22.37 -7.12 -45.75
C TYR A 98 21.14 -7.93 -46.22
N GLY A 99 20.93 -9.12 -45.68
CA GLY A 99 19.77 -9.95 -45.98
C GLY A 99 18.47 -9.38 -45.41
N THR A 100 17.36 -9.76 -46.04
CA THR A 100 16.03 -9.36 -45.63
C THR A 100 15.26 -10.57 -45.12
N VAL A 101 14.69 -10.46 -43.92
CA VAL A 101 13.88 -11.52 -43.28
C VAL A 101 12.48 -11.02 -43.02
N GLU A 102 11.51 -11.92 -43.08
CA GLU A 102 10.15 -11.67 -42.65
C GLU A 102 9.96 -12.26 -41.24
N VAL A 103 9.44 -11.46 -40.32
CA VAL A 103 9.22 -11.82 -38.94
C VAL A 103 7.78 -11.48 -38.54
N GLU A 104 7.14 -12.36 -37.77
CA GLU A 104 5.86 -12.09 -37.19
C GLU A 104 6.06 -11.60 -35.75
N MET A 105 5.64 -10.37 -35.49
CA MET A 105 5.70 -9.73 -34.18
C MET A 105 4.32 -9.78 -33.48
N GLU A 106 4.32 -9.69 -32.16
CA GLU A 106 3.11 -9.75 -31.35
C GLU A 106 2.23 -8.50 -31.53
N ASP A 107 2.89 -7.33 -31.68
CA ASP A 107 2.22 -6.03 -31.72
C ASP A 107 2.53 -5.28 -33.01
N ASN A 108 1.60 -4.41 -33.43
CA ASN A 108 1.82 -3.46 -34.52
C ASN A 108 2.55 -2.20 -34.04
N TRP A 109 3.72 -2.38 -33.46
CA TRP A 109 4.48 -1.30 -32.80
C TRP A 109 5.64 -0.77 -33.64
N PHE A 110 6.18 -1.58 -34.53
CA PHE A 110 7.30 -1.18 -35.37
C PHE A 110 6.87 -0.25 -36.51
N ILE A 111 7.69 0.76 -36.80
CA ILE A 111 7.40 1.83 -37.74
C ILE A 111 8.31 1.66 -38.95
N TYR A 112 7.76 1.80 -40.14
CA TYR A 112 8.54 1.81 -41.40
C TYR A 112 9.68 2.85 -41.34
N GLN A 113 10.82 2.53 -41.93
CA GLN A 113 12.07 3.34 -41.93
C GLN A 113 12.79 3.44 -40.57
N HIS A 114 12.27 2.87 -39.52
CA HIS A 114 12.96 2.81 -38.24
C HIS A 114 13.92 1.61 -38.17
N THR A 115 14.78 1.64 -37.17
CA THR A 115 15.67 0.55 -36.83
C THR A 115 15.00 -0.37 -35.82
N ALA A 116 15.07 -1.68 -36.05
CA ALA A 116 14.73 -2.69 -35.04
C ALA A 116 16.04 -3.21 -34.42
N ILE A 117 16.13 -3.21 -33.10
CA ILE A 117 17.29 -3.67 -32.36
C ILE A 117 16.97 -5.06 -31.79
N ALA A 118 17.74 -6.06 -32.22
CA ALA A 118 17.60 -7.43 -31.80
C ALA A 118 18.18 -7.67 -30.39
N PRO A 119 17.84 -8.78 -29.69
CA PRO A 119 18.39 -9.12 -28.37
C PRO A 119 19.92 -9.25 -28.33
N SER A 120 20.55 -9.60 -29.46
CA SER A 120 22.02 -9.62 -29.60
C SER A 120 22.66 -8.24 -29.72
N GLY A 121 21.83 -7.19 -29.90
CA GLY A 121 22.26 -5.82 -30.21
C GLY A 121 22.39 -5.54 -31.71
N MET A 122 22.16 -6.52 -32.58
CA MET A 122 22.17 -6.32 -34.05
C MET A 122 21.03 -5.38 -34.45
N GLN A 123 21.31 -4.54 -35.46
CA GLN A 123 20.36 -3.54 -35.92
C GLN A 123 19.83 -3.94 -37.32
N TRP A 124 18.52 -3.85 -37.45
CA TRP A 124 17.78 -4.20 -38.64
C TRP A 124 16.89 -3.04 -39.07
N ARG A 125 16.87 -2.69 -40.34
CA ARG A 125 15.97 -1.66 -40.86
C ARG A 125 14.60 -2.25 -41.17
N ILE A 126 13.55 -1.60 -40.74
CA ILE A 126 12.15 -1.96 -40.98
C ILE A 126 11.75 -1.45 -42.36
N GLN A 127 11.33 -2.37 -43.26
CA GLN A 127 11.07 -2.09 -44.68
C GLN A 127 9.59 -1.95 -45.04
N ASN A 128 8.68 -2.32 -44.12
CA ASN A 128 7.24 -2.22 -44.33
C ASN A 128 6.51 -1.88 -43.07
N GLU A 129 5.27 -1.43 -43.17
CA GLU A 129 4.33 -1.38 -42.07
C GLU A 129 3.86 -2.79 -41.69
N GLY A 130 3.45 -3.01 -40.45
CA GLY A 130 2.99 -4.32 -39.99
C GLY A 130 1.74 -4.80 -40.74
N ILE A 131 1.82 -5.96 -41.35
CA ILE A 131 0.69 -6.60 -42.02
C ILE A 131 0.05 -7.58 -41.05
N ALA A 132 -1.23 -7.38 -40.71
CA ALA A 132 -1.95 -8.23 -39.77
C ALA A 132 -2.08 -9.66 -40.31
N THR A 133 -1.89 -10.65 -39.44
CA THR A 133 -2.04 -12.08 -39.76
C THR A 133 -3.32 -12.62 -39.14
N SER A 134 -3.84 -13.73 -39.67
CA SER A 134 -5.00 -14.44 -39.07
C SER A 134 -4.70 -14.99 -37.66
N THR A 135 -3.44 -15.08 -37.26
CA THR A 135 -2.97 -15.56 -35.96
C THR A 135 -2.88 -14.44 -34.92
N GLY A 136 -3.32 -13.21 -35.25
CA GLY A 136 -3.30 -12.07 -34.34
C GLY A 136 -1.90 -11.45 -34.15
N GLY A 137 -0.98 -11.71 -35.09
CA GLY A 137 0.34 -11.06 -35.14
C GLY A 137 0.45 -10.09 -36.31
N TYR A 138 1.63 -9.50 -36.45
CA TYR A 138 1.94 -8.57 -37.54
C TYR A 138 3.26 -8.96 -38.22
N VAL A 139 3.22 -9.15 -39.52
CA VAL A 139 4.43 -9.48 -40.33
C VAL A 139 5.15 -8.22 -40.73
N TYR A 140 6.41 -8.17 -40.38
CA TYR A 140 7.37 -7.13 -40.77
C TYR A 140 8.47 -7.71 -41.60
N ARG A 141 9.02 -6.87 -42.47
CA ARG A 141 10.22 -7.18 -43.26
C ARG A 141 11.40 -6.39 -42.70
N PHE A 142 12.39 -7.10 -42.17
CA PHE A 142 13.59 -6.53 -41.58
C PHE A 142 14.81 -6.78 -42.44
N THR A 143 15.57 -5.75 -42.80
CA THR A 143 16.81 -5.86 -43.52
C THR A 143 17.99 -5.60 -42.61
N ASN A 144 18.96 -6.50 -42.56
CA ASN A 144 20.16 -6.32 -41.76
C ASN A 144 20.96 -5.10 -42.26
N MET A 145 21.32 -4.23 -41.31
CA MET A 145 22.10 -3.01 -41.64
C MET A 145 23.61 -3.24 -41.65
N SER A 146 24.08 -4.40 -41.21
CA SER A 146 25.52 -4.73 -41.13
C SER A 146 25.94 -5.70 -42.21
N GLY A 147 27.14 -5.46 -42.76
CA GLY A 147 27.83 -6.39 -43.62
C GLY A 147 28.67 -7.43 -42.88
N ALA A 148 28.71 -7.37 -41.53
CA ALA A 148 29.46 -8.33 -40.74
C ALA A 148 28.78 -9.72 -40.72
N PRO A 149 29.56 -10.82 -40.67
CA PRO A 149 29.03 -12.16 -40.54
C PRO A 149 28.19 -12.29 -39.29
N ILE A 150 27.04 -12.97 -39.41
CA ILE A 150 26.10 -13.19 -38.25
C ILE A 150 26.49 -14.50 -37.59
N SER A 151 26.76 -14.50 -36.31
CA SER A 151 27.06 -15.70 -35.54
C SER A 151 25.82 -16.58 -35.35
N ALA A 152 26.01 -17.90 -35.28
CA ALA A 152 24.92 -18.84 -35.03
C ALA A 152 24.25 -18.57 -33.68
N ASP A 153 25.00 -18.14 -32.68
CA ASP A 153 24.47 -17.77 -31.35
C ASP A 153 23.56 -16.53 -31.40
N ALA A 154 23.93 -15.53 -32.21
CA ALA A 154 23.10 -14.35 -32.47
C ALA A 154 21.78 -14.77 -33.13
N VAL A 155 21.84 -15.62 -34.16
CA VAL A 155 20.63 -16.14 -34.84
C VAL A 155 19.73 -16.89 -33.87
N ALA A 156 20.29 -17.75 -33.03
CA ALA A 156 19.53 -18.51 -32.04
C ALA A 156 18.88 -17.60 -31.00
N LYS A 157 19.55 -16.53 -30.59
CA LYS A 157 19.05 -15.59 -29.58
C LYS A 157 17.99 -14.63 -30.14
N ASP A 158 18.20 -14.13 -31.35
CA ASP A 158 17.37 -13.08 -31.95
C ASP A 158 16.09 -13.62 -32.56
N PHE A 159 16.11 -14.81 -33.15
CA PHE A 159 14.97 -15.39 -33.88
C PHE A 159 14.25 -16.53 -33.12
N THR A 160 14.48 -16.65 -31.81
CA THR A 160 13.70 -17.55 -30.97
C THR A 160 12.34 -16.92 -30.65
N SER A 161 11.27 -17.73 -30.64
CA SER A 161 9.96 -17.28 -30.23
C SER A 161 10.01 -16.68 -28.81
N GLY A 162 9.41 -15.50 -28.64
CA GLY A 162 9.46 -14.72 -27.40
C GLY A 162 10.64 -13.76 -27.30
N ALA A 163 11.57 -13.73 -28.27
CA ALA A 163 12.68 -12.76 -28.29
C ALA A 163 12.15 -11.32 -28.31
N ILE A 164 12.70 -10.46 -27.46
CA ILE A 164 12.24 -9.08 -27.30
C ILE A 164 13.11 -8.17 -28.19
N TRP A 165 12.46 -7.54 -29.14
CA TRP A 165 13.06 -6.56 -30.02
C TRP A 165 12.67 -5.15 -29.64
N ALA A 166 13.57 -4.17 -29.84
CA ALA A 166 13.31 -2.78 -29.51
C ALA A 166 13.26 -1.91 -30.78
N LEU A 167 12.43 -0.86 -30.73
CA LEU A 167 12.37 0.17 -31.76
C LEU A 167 13.48 1.19 -31.54
N GLY A 168 14.28 1.44 -32.53
CA GLY A 168 15.36 2.43 -32.54
C GLY A 168 15.03 3.67 -33.38
N ALA A 169 16.06 4.44 -33.68
CA ALA A 169 15.95 5.67 -34.47
C ALA A 169 15.50 5.43 -35.90
N SER A 170 14.91 6.44 -36.53
CA SER A 170 14.58 6.44 -37.95
C SER A 170 15.85 6.53 -38.79
N THR A 171 15.91 5.74 -39.89
CA THR A 171 16.99 5.73 -40.88
C THR A 171 16.41 5.94 -42.25
N ILE A 172 16.68 7.09 -42.82
CA ILE A 172 16.10 7.55 -44.07
C ILE A 172 17.21 7.83 -45.11
N PRO A 173 16.91 7.73 -46.42
CA PRO A 173 17.83 8.20 -47.46
C PRO A 173 17.99 9.72 -47.40
N GLY A 174 19.15 10.24 -47.84
CA GLY A 174 19.46 11.67 -47.86
C GLY A 174 18.59 12.50 -48.80
N SER A 175 17.84 11.87 -49.70
CA SER A 175 16.92 12.52 -50.65
C SER A 175 15.69 11.63 -50.87
N LYS A 176 14.55 12.25 -51.22
CA LYS A 176 13.28 11.54 -51.54
C LYS A 176 12.76 10.66 -50.41
N SER A 177 12.93 11.09 -49.17
CA SER A 177 12.34 10.40 -48.02
C SER A 177 10.91 10.86 -47.80
N ASP A 178 10.00 9.91 -47.55
CA ASP A 178 8.63 10.18 -47.13
C ASP A 178 8.54 10.21 -45.58
N GLY A 179 7.52 10.90 -45.07
CA GLY A 179 7.19 10.84 -43.64
C GLY A 179 6.69 9.47 -43.23
N ASN A 180 6.84 9.14 -41.97
CA ASN A 180 6.34 7.91 -41.37
C ASN A 180 5.32 8.24 -40.26
N ARG A 181 4.52 7.24 -39.86
CA ARG A 181 3.57 7.37 -38.77
C ARG A 181 4.29 7.55 -37.43
N SER A 182 3.62 8.07 -36.45
CA SER A 182 4.04 8.04 -35.04
C SER A 182 3.18 7.06 -34.25
N ASN A 183 3.77 6.40 -33.26
CA ASN A 183 3.03 5.58 -32.32
C ASN A 183 2.74 6.42 -31.08
N ASN A 184 1.48 6.47 -30.71
CA ASN A 184 1.03 7.11 -29.46
C ASN A 184 0.44 6.04 -28.56
N GLN A 185 0.92 6.00 -27.33
CA GLN A 185 0.38 5.10 -26.31
C GLN A 185 -0.70 5.86 -25.53
N SER A 186 -1.87 5.26 -25.40
CA SER A 186 -2.95 5.79 -24.58
C SER A 186 -2.66 5.58 -23.10
N PHE A 187 -3.33 6.34 -22.26
CA PHE A 187 -3.29 6.17 -20.81
C PHE A 187 -3.91 4.84 -20.40
N SER A 188 -3.36 4.24 -19.34
CA SER A 188 -3.98 3.11 -18.66
C SER A 188 -4.97 3.65 -17.64
N LYS A 189 -6.15 3.05 -17.58
CA LYS A 189 -7.21 3.43 -16.65
C LYS A 189 -7.20 2.48 -15.46
N ALA A 190 -7.01 3.01 -14.28
CA ALA A 190 -7.15 2.28 -13.03
C ALA A 190 -8.48 2.64 -12.36
N THR A 191 -9.04 1.70 -11.62
CA THR A 191 -10.34 1.86 -10.95
C THR A 191 -10.26 1.35 -9.52
N ASN A 192 -10.93 2.04 -8.60
CA ASN A 192 -11.17 1.58 -7.25
C ASN A 192 -12.54 2.11 -6.79
N GLN A 193 -12.95 1.80 -5.58
CA GLN A 193 -14.18 2.31 -4.97
C GLN A 193 -13.97 2.60 -3.48
N TYR A 194 -14.84 3.39 -2.89
CA TYR A 194 -14.91 3.55 -1.45
C TYR A 194 -16.05 2.71 -0.89
N GLY A 195 -15.93 2.34 0.37
CA GLY A 195 -16.93 1.62 1.12
C GLY A 195 -17.61 2.50 2.17
N TYR A 196 -18.71 2.02 2.73
CA TYR A 196 -19.40 2.66 3.84
C TYR A 196 -19.18 1.86 5.13
N TYR A 197 -19.06 2.58 6.23
CA TYR A 197 -19.01 1.97 7.55
C TYR A 197 -20.00 2.63 8.49
N ARG A 198 -20.53 1.83 9.42
CA ARG A 198 -21.40 2.30 10.50
C ARG A 198 -21.05 1.59 11.79
N PHE A 199 -20.88 2.35 12.85
CA PHE A 199 -20.64 1.85 14.19
C PHE A 199 -21.63 2.46 15.15
N SER A 200 -22.10 1.65 16.09
CA SER A 200 -23.08 2.02 17.08
C SER A 200 -22.60 1.63 18.47
N LYS A 201 -22.83 2.46 19.46
CA LYS A 201 -22.56 2.18 20.88
C LYS A 201 -23.69 2.70 21.72
N GLU A 202 -24.33 1.80 22.47
CA GLU A 202 -25.34 2.15 23.46
C GLU A 202 -24.70 2.28 24.84
N ILE A 203 -25.14 3.28 25.62
CA ILE A 203 -24.71 3.52 27.00
C ILE A 203 -25.95 3.59 27.84
N ALA A 204 -26.01 2.77 28.90
CA ALA A 204 -27.10 2.78 29.85
C ALA A 204 -27.05 4.06 30.72
N GLY A 205 -28.21 4.59 31.12
CA GLY A 205 -28.32 5.87 31.82
C GLY A 205 -27.54 5.96 33.12
N ASN A 206 -27.48 4.87 33.86
CA ASN A 206 -26.73 4.80 35.11
C ASN A 206 -25.20 4.80 34.93
N MET A 207 -24.71 4.64 33.70
CA MET A 207 -23.28 4.65 33.34
C MET A 207 -22.79 6.00 32.82
N GLY A 208 -23.70 6.86 32.38
CA GLY A 208 -23.35 8.15 31.77
C GLY A 208 -22.50 9.06 32.66
N ASN A 209 -22.69 8.99 33.98
CA ASN A 209 -21.97 9.79 34.97
C ASN A 209 -20.74 9.10 35.56
N LYS A 210 -20.49 7.83 35.20
CA LYS A 210 -19.31 7.09 35.64
C LYS A 210 -18.16 7.28 34.67
N VAL A 211 -17.14 8.01 35.07
CA VAL A 211 -16.00 8.35 34.27
C VAL A 211 -14.69 7.80 34.85
N VAL A 212 -13.78 7.39 34.01
CA VAL A 212 -12.43 7.00 34.40
C VAL A 212 -11.48 8.12 34.01
N ASN A 213 -10.61 8.50 34.95
CA ASN A 213 -9.54 9.46 34.64
C ASN A 213 -8.46 8.78 33.82
N ILE A 214 -8.23 9.29 32.63
CA ILE A 214 -7.24 8.76 31.69
C ILE A 214 -6.17 9.82 31.46
N ALA A 215 -4.96 9.55 31.91
CA ALA A 215 -3.81 10.41 31.63
C ALA A 215 -3.20 10.05 30.28
N PHE A 216 -3.02 11.04 29.41
CA PHE A 216 -2.31 10.91 28.16
C PHE A 216 -1.03 11.74 28.20
N ASP A 217 0.04 11.14 27.74
CA ASP A 217 1.27 11.85 27.43
C ASP A 217 1.05 12.64 26.14
N THR A 218 1.09 13.96 26.21
CA THR A 218 1.05 14.80 25.02
C THR A 218 2.45 14.97 24.45
N ALA A 219 2.57 15.07 23.13
CA ALA A 219 3.84 15.27 22.41
C ALA A 219 4.62 16.53 22.88
N SER A 220 3.98 17.41 23.66
CA SER A 220 4.59 18.60 24.28
C SER A 220 4.99 18.40 25.75
N GLY A 221 5.02 17.17 26.26
CA GLY A 221 5.53 16.85 27.61
C GLY A 221 4.58 17.21 28.77
N GLY A 222 3.31 17.46 28.48
CA GLY A 222 2.29 17.73 29.50
C GLY A 222 1.30 16.58 29.63
N GLU A 223 1.05 16.09 30.85
CA GLU A 223 -0.04 15.18 31.12
C GLU A 223 -1.39 15.91 30.95
N ARG A 224 -2.23 15.45 30.04
CA ARG A 224 -3.63 15.85 29.98
C ARG A 224 -4.49 14.72 30.53
N SER A 225 -5.21 15.01 31.56
CA SER A 225 -6.21 14.13 32.14
C SER A 225 -7.55 14.36 31.41
N LEU A 226 -8.03 13.36 30.72
CA LEU A 226 -9.32 13.36 30.04
C LEU A 226 -10.31 12.50 30.84
N TRP A 227 -11.43 13.08 31.21
CA TRP A 227 -12.54 12.37 31.84
C TRP A 227 -13.44 11.81 30.71
N MET A 228 -13.34 10.51 30.46
CA MET A 228 -14.19 9.82 29.49
C MET A 228 -14.73 8.53 30.12
N PRO A 229 -15.93 8.10 29.76
CA PRO A 229 -16.35 6.75 30.06
C PRO A 229 -15.35 5.75 29.47
N TYR A 230 -14.88 4.80 30.27
CA TYR A 230 -13.92 3.79 29.86
C TYR A 230 -14.39 3.03 28.63
N GLU A 231 -15.65 2.61 28.64
CA GLU A 231 -16.28 1.89 27.53
C GLU A 231 -16.22 2.65 26.20
N MET A 232 -16.45 3.96 26.26
CA MET A 232 -16.40 4.80 25.06
C MET A 232 -14.98 4.87 24.48
N LYS A 233 -13.97 4.95 25.35
CA LYS A 233 -12.56 4.95 24.89
C LYS A 233 -12.16 3.62 24.28
N MET A 234 -12.56 2.49 24.86
CA MET A 234 -12.27 1.16 24.33
C MET A 234 -12.97 0.93 22.98
N TRP A 235 -14.23 1.38 22.87
CA TRP A 235 -14.96 1.31 21.61
C TRP A 235 -14.31 2.16 20.51
N GLU A 236 -13.84 3.36 20.84
CA GLU A 236 -13.16 4.25 19.89
C GLU A 236 -11.85 3.63 19.38
N ILE A 237 -11.06 3.02 20.27
CA ILE A 237 -9.83 2.31 19.89
C ILE A 237 -10.16 1.15 18.94
N MET A 238 -11.15 0.32 19.29
CA MET A 238 -11.55 -0.82 18.47
C MET A 238 -12.07 -0.37 17.08
N ARG A 239 -12.87 0.69 17.05
CA ARG A 239 -13.36 1.27 15.79
C ARG A 239 -12.22 1.72 14.89
N ARG A 240 -11.24 2.43 15.44
CA ARG A 240 -10.06 2.88 14.68
C ARG A 240 -9.20 1.72 14.18
N GLU A 241 -9.01 0.69 15.00
CA GLU A 241 -8.31 -0.52 14.57
C GLU A 241 -9.00 -1.20 13.38
N MET A 242 -10.35 -1.30 13.41
CA MET A 242 -11.12 -1.89 12.31
C MET A 242 -11.02 -1.06 11.03
N LEU A 243 -11.10 0.27 11.13
CA LEU A 243 -10.98 1.16 9.97
C LEU A 243 -9.57 1.13 9.37
N GLU A 244 -8.54 1.09 10.21
CA GLU A 244 -7.16 0.95 9.74
C GLU A 244 -6.93 -0.39 9.04
N GLU A 245 -7.43 -1.49 9.63
CA GLU A 245 -7.37 -2.82 9.03
C GLU A 245 -8.00 -2.84 7.63
N ASP A 246 -9.15 -2.18 7.45
CA ASP A 246 -9.85 -2.11 6.18
C ASP A 246 -9.02 -1.34 5.13
N LEU A 247 -8.42 -0.21 5.49
CA LEU A 247 -7.54 0.55 4.58
C LEU A 247 -6.33 -0.26 4.07
N TRP A 248 -5.77 -1.13 4.92
CA TRP A 248 -4.62 -1.94 4.52
C TRP A 248 -5.00 -3.19 3.73
N PHE A 249 -6.08 -3.88 4.11
CA PHE A 249 -6.31 -5.28 3.72
C PHE A 249 -7.65 -5.53 3.03
N SER A 250 -8.49 -4.52 2.82
CA SER A 250 -9.75 -4.75 2.14
C SER A 250 -9.55 -5.21 0.70
N GLU A 251 -10.47 -6.03 0.22
CA GLU A 251 -10.47 -6.59 -1.12
C GLU A 251 -11.56 -5.92 -1.98
N TYR A 252 -11.22 -5.62 -3.22
CA TYR A 252 -12.17 -5.06 -4.18
C TYR A 252 -13.24 -6.08 -4.54
N ASN A 253 -14.51 -5.70 -4.46
CA ASN A 253 -15.62 -6.65 -4.58
C ASN A 253 -16.53 -6.47 -5.81
N ARG A 254 -16.10 -5.73 -6.83
CA ARG A 254 -16.78 -5.71 -8.13
C ARG A 254 -16.14 -6.71 -9.08
N ASP A 255 -17.00 -7.36 -9.88
CA ASP A 255 -16.52 -8.22 -10.97
C ASP A 255 -16.05 -7.41 -12.19
N SER A 256 -15.60 -8.11 -13.24
CA SER A 256 -15.13 -7.51 -14.50
C SER A 256 -16.21 -6.69 -15.23
N ASN A 257 -17.49 -6.91 -14.92
CA ASN A 257 -18.64 -6.19 -15.48
C ASN A 257 -19.04 -4.99 -14.61
N GLY A 258 -18.36 -4.76 -13.50
CA GLY A 258 -18.66 -3.67 -12.56
C GLY A 258 -19.82 -3.97 -11.62
N ILE A 259 -20.24 -5.23 -11.48
CA ILE A 259 -21.37 -5.65 -10.65
C ILE A 259 -20.86 -6.05 -9.26
N ILE A 260 -21.54 -5.58 -8.21
CA ILE A 260 -21.33 -6.00 -6.82
C ILE A 260 -22.29 -7.14 -6.51
N HIS A 261 -21.76 -8.33 -6.23
CA HIS A 261 -22.57 -9.49 -5.88
C HIS A 261 -22.93 -9.56 -4.40
N LEU A 262 -22.12 -8.93 -3.54
CA LEU A 262 -22.39 -8.86 -2.10
C LEU A 262 -23.55 -7.91 -1.84
N LYS A 263 -24.62 -8.43 -1.23
CA LYS A 263 -25.83 -7.66 -0.90
C LYS A 263 -26.18 -7.85 0.57
N ASP A 264 -26.74 -6.81 1.15
CA ASP A 264 -27.31 -6.90 2.50
C ASP A 264 -28.58 -7.77 2.48
N GLU A 265 -28.63 -8.75 3.38
CA GLU A 265 -29.75 -9.70 3.45
C GLU A 265 -31.09 -9.04 3.83
N LYS A 266 -31.04 -7.92 4.55
CA LYS A 266 -32.26 -7.21 5.03
C LYS A 266 -32.83 -6.26 3.99
N THR A 267 -31.96 -5.52 3.30
CA THR A 267 -32.36 -4.45 2.37
C THR A 267 -32.24 -4.86 0.91
N GLY A 268 -31.46 -5.90 0.59
CA GLY A 268 -31.14 -6.31 -0.76
C GLY A 268 -30.19 -5.36 -1.49
N GLU A 269 -29.72 -4.30 -0.84
CA GLU A 269 -28.80 -3.32 -1.41
C GLU A 269 -27.38 -3.87 -1.54
N ALA A 270 -26.67 -3.41 -2.60
CA ALA A 270 -25.28 -3.79 -2.81
C ALA A 270 -24.35 -3.14 -1.76
N ILE A 271 -23.40 -3.93 -1.26
CA ILE A 271 -22.42 -3.47 -0.29
C ILE A 271 -21.09 -3.21 -1.00
N PRO A 272 -20.74 -1.94 -1.30
CA PRO A 272 -19.46 -1.60 -1.95
C PRO A 272 -18.31 -1.77 -0.97
N ARG A 273 -17.23 -2.38 -1.44
CA ARG A 273 -15.96 -2.50 -0.70
C ARG A 273 -14.77 -2.26 -1.62
N GLY A 274 -13.97 -1.24 -1.33
CA GLY A 274 -12.82 -0.85 -2.11
C GLY A 274 -11.59 -1.71 -1.84
N ALA A 275 -10.64 -1.66 -2.78
CA ALA A 275 -9.32 -2.25 -2.57
C ALA A 275 -8.53 -1.47 -1.53
N GLY A 276 -7.94 -2.18 -0.58
CA GLY A 276 -6.93 -1.65 0.34
C GLY A 276 -5.53 -1.65 -0.29
N VAL A 277 -4.54 -1.17 0.47
CA VAL A 277 -3.15 -1.08 -0.01
C VAL A 277 -2.63 -2.42 -0.55
N LEU A 278 -2.85 -3.52 0.17
CA LEU A 278 -2.38 -4.84 -0.23
C LEU A 278 -3.00 -5.29 -1.56
N ASP A 279 -4.30 -5.12 -1.71
CA ASP A 279 -5.02 -5.55 -2.91
C ASP A 279 -4.62 -4.73 -4.14
N ILE A 280 -4.46 -3.40 -3.98
CA ILE A 280 -3.93 -2.52 -5.03
C ILE A 280 -2.54 -2.98 -5.49
N LEU A 281 -1.64 -3.27 -4.55
CA LEU A 281 -0.27 -3.68 -4.88
C LEU A 281 -0.21 -5.09 -5.50
N LYS A 282 -1.07 -6.01 -5.09
CA LYS A 282 -1.22 -7.31 -5.74
C LYS A 282 -1.72 -7.18 -7.18
N ALA A 283 -2.70 -6.34 -7.43
CA ALA A 283 -3.26 -6.12 -8.76
C ALA A 283 -2.21 -5.59 -9.76
N VAL A 284 -1.26 -4.79 -9.30
CA VAL A 284 -0.15 -4.25 -10.12
C VAL A 284 1.05 -5.22 -10.21
N GLY A 285 1.05 -6.29 -9.42
CA GLY A 285 2.17 -7.24 -9.36
C GLY A 285 3.37 -6.72 -8.54
N ASN A 286 3.14 -5.77 -7.64
CA ASN A 286 4.14 -5.26 -6.69
C ASN A 286 3.99 -5.91 -5.31
N TYR A 287 3.80 -7.21 -5.32
CA TYR A 287 3.69 -8.08 -4.17
C TYR A 287 4.64 -9.25 -4.33
N GLU A 288 5.39 -9.58 -3.30
CA GLU A 288 6.31 -10.72 -3.30
C GLU A 288 6.33 -11.37 -1.91
N THR A 289 6.42 -12.71 -1.89
CA THR A 289 6.63 -13.47 -0.67
C THR A 289 8.10 -13.84 -0.52
N TYR A 290 8.60 -13.89 0.71
CA TYR A 290 9.96 -14.27 1.00
C TYR A 290 10.01 -15.31 2.13
N SER A 291 10.96 -16.24 2.06
CA SER A 291 11.29 -17.15 3.16
C SER A 291 12.56 -16.71 3.88
N VAL A 292 13.50 -16.13 3.12
CA VAL A 292 14.76 -15.58 3.61
C VAL A 292 14.93 -14.18 3.01
N LEU A 293 15.19 -13.19 3.86
CA LEU A 293 15.49 -11.83 3.43
C LEU A 293 16.99 -11.70 3.16
N THR A 294 17.35 -11.42 1.91
CA THR A 294 18.71 -11.14 1.48
C THR A 294 18.84 -9.71 0.98
N LEU A 295 20.00 -9.08 1.20
CA LEU A 295 20.26 -7.72 0.70
C LEU A 295 20.11 -7.61 -0.81
N ASN A 296 20.60 -8.58 -1.57
CA ASN A 296 20.46 -8.57 -3.04
C ASN A 296 18.99 -8.52 -3.48
N ARG A 297 18.10 -9.23 -2.78
CA ARG A 297 16.65 -9.19 -3.05
C ARG A 297 16.08 -7.82 -2.73
N PHE A 298 16.49 -7.26 -1.60
CA PHE A 298 16.08 -5.95 -1.14
C PHE A 298 16.53 -4.85 -2.11
N ASP A 299 17.80 -4.86 -2.53
CA ASP A 299 18.35 -3.92 -3.50
C ASP A 299 17.63 -4.00 -4.86
N ARG A 300 17.26 -5.21 -5.31
CA ARG A 300 16.46 -5.38 -6.53
C ARG A 300 15.09 -4.72 -6.42
N ILE A 301 14.41 -4.87 -5.30
CA ILE A 301 13.09 -4.25 -5.07
C ILE A 301 13.22 -2.73 -5.03
N ILE A 302 14.20 -2.22 -4.30
CA ILE A 302 14.48 -0.79 -4.22
C ILE A 302 14.81 -0.21 -5.59
N THR A 303 15.68 -0.88 -6.35
CA THR A 303 16.01 -0.46 -7.73
C THR A 303 14.76 -0.39 -8.58
N ARG A 304 13.90 -1.41 -8.55
CA ARG A 304 12.62 -1.43 -9.28
C ARG A 304 11.71 -0.27 -8.90
N ILE A 305 11.60 0.04 -7.60
CA ILE A 305 10.78 1.16 -7.12
C ILE A 305 11.30 2.50 -7.69
N PHE A 306 12.62 2.72 -7.64
CA PHE A 306 13.20 3.97 -8.12
C PHE A 306 13.26 4.09 -9.63
N ASP A 307 13.44 2.99 -10.36
CA ASP A 307 13.39 2.97 -11.84
C ASP A 307 12.00 3.36 -12.37
N ASN A 308 10.95 3.09 -11.60
CA ASN A 308 9.58 3.45 -11.96
C ASN A 308 9.21 4.91 -11.59
N ARG A 309 10.07 5.62 -10.87
CA ARG A 309 9.86 7.03 -10.57
C ARG A 309 10.38 7.89 -11.70
N ILE A 310 9.49 8.61 -12.36
CA ILE A 310 9.85 9.54 -13.44
C ILE A 310 10.47 10.81 -12.86
N ASP A 311 10.03 11.22 -11.68
CA ASP A 311 10.50 12.44 -10.99
C ASP A 311 11.50 12.07 -9.88
N SER A 312 12.77 12.40 -10.11
CA SER A 312 13.88 12.02 -9.23
C SER A 312 14.09 12.94 -8.03
N THR A 313 13.21 13.92 -7.82
CA THR A 313 13.38 14.94 -6.78
C THR A 313 13.18 14.42 -5.36
N VAL A 314 12.56 13.25 -5.21
CA VAL A 314 12.31 12.67 -3.90
C VAL A 314 13.38 11.68 -3.51
N GLU A 315 14.04 11.99 -2.42
CA GLU A 315 15.19 11.24 -1.90
C GLU A 315 14.81 10.22 -0.84
N GLU A 316 13.59 10.27 -0.30
CA GLU A 316 13.17 9.44 0.82
C GLU A 316 12.09 8.42 0.41
N LEU A 317 12.27 7.17 0.85
CA LEU A 317 11.30 6.09 0.76
C LEU A 317 10.97 5.61 2.18
N VAL A 318 9.69 5.48 2.49
CA VAL A 318 9.26 5.01 3.81
C VAL A 318 8.90 3.53 3.75
N LEU A 319 9.51 2.76 4.64
CA LEU A 319 9.23 1.34 4.84
C LEU A 319 8.42 1.18 6.13
N TYR A 320 7.18 0.78 6.00
CA TYR A 320 6.32 0.38 7.12
C TYR A 320 6.45 -1.12 7.34
N CYS A 321 6.82 -1.55 8.54
CA CYS A 321 7.00 -2.96 8.84
C CYS A 321 6.69 -3.30 10.29
N GLY A 322 6.51 -4.59 10.58
CA GLY A 322 6.45 -5.07 11.95
C GLY A 322 7.85 -5.30 12.55
N LYS A 323 7.91 -5.55 13.85
CA LYS A 323 9.17 -5.80 14.60
C LYS A 323 9.93 -7.00 14.07
N GLY A 324 9.21 -8.04 13.62
CA GLY A 324 9.80 -9.25 13.04
C GLY A 324 10.59 -8.94 11.77
N PHE A 325 10.01 -8.19 10.85
CA PHE A 325 10.68 -7.76 9.63
C PHE A 325 11.87 -6.85 9.92
N ALA A 326 11.69 -5.84 10.77
CA ALA A 326 12.75 -4.92 11.14
C ALA A 326 13.98 -5.65 11.71
N ARG A 327 13.76 -6.68 12.54
CA ARG A 327 14.83 -7.53 13.06
C ARG A 327 15.54 -8.31 11.95
N MET A 328 14.77 -8.98 11.07
CA MET A 328 15.35 -9.72 9.93
C MET A 328 16.12 -8.81 8.97
N PHE A 329 15.63 -7.60 8.74
CA PHE A 329 16.30 -6.61 7.92
C PHE A 329 17.65 -6.17 8.53
N ASN A 330 17.67 -5.85 9.82
CA ASN A 330 18.90 -5.52 10.52
C ASN A 330 19.90 -6.68 10.52
N ASP A 331 19.42 -7.91 10.73
CA ASP A 331 20.25 -9.10 10.67
C ASP A 331 20.84 -9.30 9.27
N ALA A 332 20.05 -9.11 8.22
CA ALA A 332 20.52 -9.21 6.83
C ALA A 332 21.62 -8.18 6.52
N ILE A 333 21.47 -6.94 6.99
CA ILE A 333 22.49 -5.89 6.87
C ILE A 333 23.76 -6.26 7.65
N TYR A 334 23.60 -6.71 8.87
CA TYR A 334 24.73 -7.03 9.76
C TYR A 334 25.55 -8.23 9.26
N TYR A 335 24.90 -9.26 8.72
CA TYR A 335 25.56 -10.47 8.24
C TYR A 335 26.13 -10.34 6.82
N ASP A 336 25.78 -9.31 6.04
CA ASP A 336 26.43 -9.09 4.75
C ASP A 336 27.85 -8.57 4.96
N ALA A 337 28.83 -9.40 4.58
CA ALA A 337 30.25 -9.11 4.75
C ALA A 337 30.70 -7.82 4.02
N ARG A 338 30.01 -7.42 2.96
CA ARG A 338 30.31 -6.20 2.20
C ARG A 338 29.93 -4.95 2.98
N LEU A 339 28.81 -4.97 3.69
CA LEU A 339 28.36 -3.85 4.53
C LEU A 339 29.06 -3.81 5.87
N LYS A 340 29.45 -4.97 6.42
CA LYS A 340 30.21 -5.03 7.68
C LYS A 340 31.51 -4.22 7.62
N ASN A 341 32.19 -4.21 6.46
CA ASN A 341 33.39 -3.40 6.24
C ASN A 341 33.04 -1.92 5.93
N TYR A 342 31.90 -1.64 5.36
CA TYR A 342 31.47 -0.28 4.99
C TYR A 342 31.03 0.53 6.23
N PHE A 343 30.29 -0.07 7.14
CA PHE A 343 29.85 0.60 8.37
C PHE A 343 30.98 0.80 9.41
N VAL A 344 32.01 -0.02 9.36
CA VAL A 344 33.19 0.15 10.20
C VAL A 344 34.10 1.31 9.71
N THR A 345 34.02 1.65 8.41
CA THR A 345 34.85 2.69 7.78
C THR A 345 34.14 4.06 7.70
N LEU A 346 32.82 4.12 7.79
CA LEU A 346 32.07 5.37 8.00
C LEU A 346 32.26 5.77 9.46
N GLY A 347 33.38 6.47 9.69
CA GLY A 347 33.77 6.91 11.02
C GLY A 347 32.70 7.75 11.71
N ASP A 348 32.80 7.82 13.01
CA ASP A 348 31.97 8.53 14.01
C ASP A 348 31.40 9.90 13.63
N ASN A 349 31.80 10.49 12.53
CA ASN A 349 31.44 11.87 12.16
C ASN A 349 30.14 12.01 11.35
N GLU A 350 29.74 10.99 10.59
CA GLU A 350 28.43 11.05 9.85
C GLU A 350 27.25 10.61 10.72
N ILE A 351 27.50 9.85 11.78
CA ILE A 351 26.46 9.44 12.75
C ILE A 351 26.05 10.63 13.65
N LYS A 352 26.90 11.64 13.75
CA LYS A 352 26.67 12.83 14.59
C LYS A 352 25.94 13.98 13.91
N SER A 353 25.74 13.95 12.59
CA SER A 353 25.25 15.15 11.88
C SER A 353 23.75 15.40 11.99
N ASP A 354 22.93 14.43 12.43
CA ASP A 354 21.47 14.57 12.47
C ASP A 354 20.84 14.49 13.87
N GLY A 355 21.62 14.52 14.94
CA GLY A 355 21.07 14.62 16.31
C GLY A 355 20.21 13.44 16.79
N GLU A 356 20.13 12.34 16.05
CA GLU A 356 19.46 11.14 16.50
C GLU A 356 20.40 10.28 17.37
N MET A 357 20.00 10.03 18.61
CA MET A 357 20.71 9.19 19.54
C MET A 357 20.92 7.79 18.96
N MET A 358 22.14 7.27 19.01
CA MET A 358 22.43 5.85 18.76
C MET A 358 21.57 4.99 19.69
N SER A 359 20.67 4.22 19.12
CA SER A 359 19.87 3.24 19.84
C SER A 359 20.77 2.12 20.36
N TYR A 360 20.55 1.70 21.61
CA TYR A 360 21.19 0.53 22.18
C TYR A 360 20.87 -0.71 21.33
N GLY A 361 21.86 -1.31 20.69
CA GLY A 361 21.71 -2.53 19.93
C GLY A 361 21.94 -2.46 18.42
N LYS A 362 22.50 -1.39 17.88
CA LYS A 362 22.82 -1.25 16.43
C LYS A 362 21.62 -1.20 15.47
N TYR A 363 20.47 -0.76 15.93
CA TYR A 363 19.30 -0.59 15.08
C TYR A 363 19.20 0.86 14.61
N PHE A 364 19.18 1.04 13.29
CA PHE A 364 19.01 2.35 12.68
C PHE A 364 17.61 2.48 12.09
N ASN A 365 17.05 3.68 12.12
CA ASN A 365 15.75 3.98 11.50
C ASN A 365 15.90 4.55 10.09
N ARG A 366 17.06 5.13 9.76
CA ARG A 366 17.35 5.73 8.45
C ARG A 366 18.60 5.12 7.85
N TYR A 367 18.49 4.73 6.59
CA TYR A 367 19.56 4.09 5.84
C TYR A 367 19.80 4.83 4.54
N LYS A 368 21.06 5.15 4.22
CA LYS A 368 21.45 5.68 2.92
C LYS A 368 21.71 4.51 1.97
N MET A 369 20.99 4.48 0.85
CA MET A 369 21.09 3.41 -0.14
C MET A 369 22.20 3.69 -1.15
N PHE A 370 22.57 2.67 -1.96
CA PHE A 370 23.65 2.74 -2.95
C PHE A 370 23.46 3.86 -4.00
N ASN A 371 22.22 4.27 -4.28
CA ASN A 371 21.87 5.35 -5.21
C ASN A 371 21.82 6.74 -4.54
N GLY A 372 22.27 6.86 -3.28
CA GLY A 372 22.23 8.11 -2.51
C GLY A 372 20.88 8.44 -1.87
N LYS A 373 19.84 7.66 -2.14
CA LYS A 373 18.49 7.84 -1.59
C LYS A 373 18.42 7.38 -0.14
N ILE A 374 17.45 7.88 0.60
CA ILE A 374 17.24 7.58 2.02
C ILE A 374 16.06 6.62 2.16
N LEU A 375 16.26 5.55 2.92
CA LEU A 375 15.22 4.65 3.38
C LEU A 375 14.94 4.92 4.86
N THR A 376 13.71 5.28 5.18
CA THR A 376 13.25 5.46 6.57
C THR A 376 12.39 4.28 6.97
N VAL A 377 12.82 3.53 7.99
CA VAL A 377 12.09 2.37 8.52
C VAL A 377 11.20 2.82 9.66
N LYS A 378 9.90 2.56 9.53
CA LYS A 378 8.89 2.81 10.57
C LYS A 378 8.26 1.50 11.02
N ILE A 379 8.42 1.19 12.31
CA ILE A 379 7.74 0.04 12.92
C ILE A 379 6.30 0.43 13.20
N VAL A 380 5.37 -0.36 12.68
CA VAL A 380 3.93 -0.15 12.82
C VAL A 380 3.36 -1.21 13.73
N ASP A 381 2.76 -0.77 14.83
CA ASP A 381 2.21 -1.65 15.86
C ASP A 381 1.05 -2.53 15.36
N MET A 382 0.37 -2.11 14.30
CA MET A 382 -0.69 -2.89 13.64
C MET A 382 -0.21 -4.26 13.16
N PHE A 383 1.01 -4.35 12.60
CA PHE A 383 1.57 -5.64 12.16
C PHE A 383 1.96 -6.56 13.32
N ASP A 384 2.20 -6.00 14.53
CA ASP A 384 2.58 -6.74 15.72
C ASP A 384 1.40 -7.07 16.65
N HIS A 385 0.44 -6.16 16.77
CA HIS A 385 -0.65 -6.21 17.76
C HIS A 385 -2.04 -5.96 17.18
N GLY A 386 -2.17 -5.65 15.89
CA GLY A 386 -3.44 -5.46 15.23
C GLY A 386 -4.30 -6.72 15.17
N ILE A 387 -5.46 -6.63 14.54
CA ILE A 387 -6.47 -7.69 14.48
C ILE A 387 -5.89 -8.98 13.89
N ARG A 388 -5.15 -8.88 12.78
CA ARG A 388 -4.52 -10.04 12.12
C ARG A 388 -3.41 -10.66 12.96
N ALA A 389 -2.57 -9.84 13.59
CA ALA A 389 -1.51 -10.32 14.46
C ALA A 389 -2.06 -11.04 15.70
N ARG A 390 -3.17 -10.57 16.27
CA ARG A 390 -3.88 -11.27 17.37
C ARG A 390 -4.42 -12.61 16.90
N ARG A 391 -5.08 -12.67 15.74
CA ARG A 391 -5.55 -13.92 15.13
C ARG A 391 -4.40 -14.90 14.93
N ASP A 392 -3.26 -14.44 14.37
CA ASP A 392 -2.12 -15.31 14.12
C ASP A 392 -1.52 -15.88 15.40
N ARG A 393 -1.48 -15.07 16.49
CA ARG A 393 -1.07 -15.56 17.81
C ARG A 393 -2.00 -16.64 18.37
N GLU A 394 -3.31 -16.41 18.28
CA GLU A 394 -4.31 -17.37 18.76
C GLU A 394 -4.33 -18.64 17.92
N ALA A 395 -4.12 -18.53 16.61
CA ALA A 395 -4.03 -19.68 15.70
C ALA A 395 -2.68 -20.43 15.77
N GLY A 396 -1.69 -19.89 16.51
CA GLY A 396 -0.36 -20.48 16.57
C GLY A 396 0.52 -20.22 15.34
N ASN A 397 0.11 -19.32 14.45
CA ASN A 397 0.85 -18.91 13.26
C ASN A 397 2.01 -17.98 13.66
N MET A 398 3.06 -18.56 14.23
CA MET A 398 4.18 -17.83 14.81
C MET A 398 5.49 -18.19 14.11
N TYR A 399 6.35 -17.22 13.94
CA TYR A 399 7.73 -17.41 13.49
C TYR A 399 8.68 -16.71 14.45
N GLN A 400 9.70 -17.39 14.95
CA GLN A 400 10.66 -16.88 15.95
C GLN A 400 10.03 -16.10 17.13
N GLY A 401 8.87 -16.57 17.61
CA GLY A 401 8.18 -15.98 18.76
C GLY A 401 7.31 -14.75 18.44
N LEU A 402 7.20 -14.34 17.19
CA LEU A 402 6.33 -13.26 16.71
C LEU A 402 5.28 -13.78 15.73
N PRO A 403 4.10 -13.13 15.62
CA PRO A 403 3.10 -13.50 14.62
C PRO A 403 3.64 -13.31 13.20
N ILE A 404 3.19 -14.13 12.24
CA ILE A 404 3.63 -14.05 10.85
C ILE A 404 3.42 -12.64 10.27
N THR A 405 2.32 -12.00 10.61
CA THR A 405 2.01 -10.62 10.20
C THR A 405 3.09 -9.61 10.61
N SER A 406 3.83 -9.86 11.71
CA SER A 406 4.96 -9.03 12.14
C SER A 406 6.12 -9.00 11.13
N TYR A 407 6.13 -9.95 10.20
CA TYR A 407 7.14 -10.05 9.13
C TYR A 407 6.68 -9.43 7.81
N SER A 408 5.52 -8.78 7.78
CA SER A 408 5.07 -8.00 6.64
C SER A 408 5.79 -6.66 6.59
N ALA A 409 6.08 -6.21 5.37
CA ALA A 409 6.72 -4.93 5.12
C ALA A 409 6.18 -4.28 3.86
N VAL A 410 5.97 -2.97 3.92
CA VAL A 410 5.38 -2.19 2.83
C VAL A 410 6.20 -0.94 2.56
N PHE A 411 6.69 -0.81 1.35
CA PHE A 411 7.25 0.43 0.85
C PHE A 411 6.11 1.30 0.35
N LEU A 412 5.95 2.47 0.95
CA LEU A 412 4.97 3.45 0.50
C LEU A 412 5.66 4.72 0.03
N ASP A 413 5.22 5.18 -1.12
CA ASP A 413 5.68 6.42 -1.73
C ASP A 413 4.75 7.58 -1.36
N HIS A 414 5.22 8.47 -0.49
CA HIS A 414 4.48 9.66 -0.04
C HIS A 414 4.81 10.92 -0.84
N THR A 415 5.39 10.77 -2.02
CA THR A 415 5.81 11.90 -2.82
C THR A 415 4.64 12.75 -3.32
N MET A 416 4.90 14.02 -3.56
CA MET A 416 3.98 14.88 -4.29
C MET A 416 4.22 14.73 -5.79
N GLY A 417 3.15 14.49 -6.54
CA GLY A 417 3.19 14.55 -7.99
C GLY A 417 3.40 15.97 -8.51
N SER A 418 3.65 16.11 -9.80
CA SER A 418 3.81 17.39 -10.48
C SER A 418 2.57 18.32 -10.38
N ASN A 419 1.40 17.73 -10.08
CA ASN A 419 0.15 18.44 -9.84
C ASN A 419 0.00 18.98 -8.40
N GLY A 420 0.99 18.77 -7.53
CA GLY A 420 0.96 19.18 -6.13
C GLY A 420 0.12 18.27 -5.23
N GLU A 421 -0.43 17.19 -5.76
CA GLU A 421 -1.15 16.18 -5.00
C GLU A 421 -0.23 15.04 -4.56
N ARG A 422 -0.54 14.45 -3.41
CA ARG A 422 0.23 13.31 -2.90
C ARG A 422 -0.13 12.01 -3.62
N ASN A 423 0.82 11.11 -3.72
CA ASN A 423 0.64 9.80 -4.35
C ASN A 423 -0.41 8.95 -3.62
N ILE A 424 -0.48 9.05 -2.30
CA ILE A 424 -1.48 8.33 -1.49
C ILE A 424 -2.61 9.28 -1.14
N LYS A 425 -3.84 8.88 -1.47
CA LYS A 425 -5.05 9.68 -1.25
C LYS A 425 -6.07 8.89 -0.44
N PHE A 426 -6.68 9.56 0.51
CA PHE A 426 -7.87 9.06 1.19
C PHE A 426 -9.10 9.55 0.45
N VAL A 427 -9.97 8.62 0.05
CA VAL A 427 -11.14 8.91 -0.77
C VAL A 427 -12.41 8.66 0.04
N CYS A 428 -13.32 9.62 0.00
CA CYS A 428 -14.60 9.52 0.70
C CYS A 428 -15.72 10.20 -0.09
N GLU A 429 -16.96 9.89 0.25
CA GLU A 429 -18.12 10.57 -0.31
C GLU A 429 -18.29 11.96 0.31
N GLU A 430 -18.54 12.97 -0.51
CA GLU A 430 -18.82 14.32 -0.04
C GLU A 430 -20.11 14.36 0.80
N GLY A 431 -20.02 14.95 1.98
CA GLY A 431 -21.14 15.01 2.92
C GLY A 431 -21.41 13.73 3.71
N ARG A 432 -20.68 12.64 3.44
CA ARG A 432 -20.70 11.39 4.24
C ARG A 432 -19.31 10.96 4.69
N GLU A 433 -18.42 11.90 4.88
CA GLU A 433 -17.04 11.64 5.30
C GLU A 433 -16.96 11.05 6.71
N TYR A 434 -17.69 11.69 7.63
CA TYR A 434 -17.78 11.30 9.02
C TYR A 434 -18.99 12.00 9.63
N LYS A 435 -20.05 11.26 9.92
CA LYS A 435 -21.26 11.76 10.55
C LYS A 435 -21.43 11.11 11.91
N VAL A 436 -21.67 11.93 12.90
CA VAL A 436 -21.98 11.48 14.26
C VAL A 436 -23.41 11.84 14.56
N GLY A 437 -24.15 10.87 15.06
CA GLY A 437 -25.52 11.04 15.56
C GLY A 437 -25.61 10.54 17.00
N VAL A 438 -26.44 11.16 17.79
CA VAL A 438 -26.74 10.69 19.15
C VAL A 438 -28.22 10.59 19.30
N TYR A 439 -28.69 9.41 19.70
CA TYR A 439 -30.04 9.20 20.19
C TYR A 439 -30.03 9.36 21.72
N LYS A 440 -30.80 10.30 22.19
CA LYS A 440 -30.95 10.56 23.63
C LYS A 440 -32.27 10.01 24.13
N GLY A 441 -32.20 9.01 25.01
CA GLY A 441 -33.31 8.62 25.88
C GLY A 441 -33.29 9.37 27.21
N MET A 442 -33.70 8.75 28.30
CA MET A 442 -33.69 9.34 29.63
C MET A 442 -32.29 9.51 30.23
N ALA A 443 -31.28 8.86 29.62
CA ALA A 443 -29.90 8.92 30.08
C ALA A 443 -29.29 10.31 29.95
N GLU A 444 -28.48 10.70 30.95
CA GLU A 444 -27.63 11.88 30.83
C GLU A 444 -26.46 11.62 29.91
N LEU A 445 -26.25 12.54 28.97
CA LEU A 445 -25.14 12.46 28.03
C LEU A 445 -23.85 12.95 28.69
N PRO A 446 -22.71 12.25 28.48
CA PRO A 446 -21.43 12.76 28.91
C PRO A 446 -21.16 14.16 28.31
N ALA A 447 -20.67 15.08 29.08
CA ALA A 447 -20.34 16.45 28.65
C ALA A 447 -19.32 16.47 27.49
N SER A 448 -18.49 15.41 27.38
CA SER A 448 -17.52 15.21 26.32
C SER A 448 -18.14 15.03 24.92
N TRP A 449 -19.42 14.77 24.80
CA TRP A 449 -20.10 14.58 23.51
C TRP A 449 -20.55 15.91 22.85
N GLY A 450 -20.31 17.04 23.54
CA GLY A 450 -20.51 18.39 22.97
C GLY A 450 -21.95 18.75 22.65
N LEU A 451 -22.92 17.99 23.12
CA LEU A 451 -24.35 18.24 22.91
C LEU A 451 -24.92 19.03 24.07
N ALA A 452 -25.65 20.10 23.75
CA ALA A 452 -26.34 20.90 24.72
C ALA A 452 -27.32 20.04 25.54
N SER A 453 -27.37 20.26 26.84
CA SER A 453 -28.36 19.65 27.72
C SER A 453 -29.76 20.13 27.32
N GLY A 454 -30.44 19.37 26.50
CA GLY A 454 -31.84 19.62 26.09
C GLY A 454 -32.79 18.58 26.68
N THR A 455 -33.99 18.99 26.93
CA THR A 455 -35.08 18.14 27.45
C THR A 455 -35.78 17.31 26.37
N GLN A 456 -35.34 17.39 25.12
CA GLN A 456 -35.95 16.61 24.04
C GLN A 456 -35.43 15.18 24.04
N LEU A 457 -36.32 14.23 24.15
CA LEU A 457 -36.07 12.80 24.13
C LEU A 457 -36.36 12.26 22.74
N SER A 458 -35.45 11.39 22.20
CA SER A 458 -35.67 10.66 20.97
C SER A 458 -36.12 9.21 21.22
N ASP A 459 -35.93 8.71 22.43
CA ASP A 459 -36.34 7.37 22.86
C ASP A 459 -36.86 7.43 24.29
N THR A 460 -37.78 6.53 24.63
CA THR A 460 -38.36 6.39 25.97
C THR A 460 -37.49 5.55 26.91
N LYS A 461 -36.48 4.87 26.38
CA LYS A 461 -35.54 4.04 27.13
C LYS A 461 -34.54 4.88 27.90
N ASP A 462 -34.06 4.38 29.04
CA ASP A 462 -32.95 4.97 29.79
C ASP A 462 -31.61 4.58 29.20
N ILE A 463 -31.37 5.00 27.94
CA ILE A 463 -30.15 4.77 27.17
C ILE A 463 -29.75 6.03 26.42
N ALA A 464 -28.47 6.09 26.03
CA ALA A 464 -27.97 7.01 25.04
C ALA A 464 -27.21 6.20 23.99
N SER A 465 -27.55 6.34 22.70
CA SER A 465 -26.87 5.67 21.62
C SER A 465 -26.02 6.65 20.84
N TYR A 466 -24.76 6.30 20.64
CA TYR A 466 -23.80 7.04 19.84
C TYR A 466 -23.61 6.32 18.52
N GLU A 467 -23.91 7.00 17.42
CA GLU A 467 -23.86 6.46 16.07
C GLU A 467 -22.78 7.17 15.26
N VAL A 468 -21.92 6.41 14.60
CA VAL A 468 -20.94 6.92 13.66
C VAL A 468 -21.17 6.28 12.29
N LEU A 469 -21.31 7.11 11.28
CA LEU A 469 -21.43 6.70 9.88
C LEU A 469 -20.39 7.43 9.07
N GLY A 470 -19.76 6.74 8.14
CA GLY A 470 -18.82 7.36 7.21
C GLY A 470 -18.56 6.53 5.97
N SER A 471 -17.74 7.08 5.11
CA SER A 471 -17.23 6.42 3.92
C SER A 471 -15.71 6.51 3.92
N GLN A 472 -15.06 5.44 3.47
CA GLN A 472 -13.61 5.41 3.35
C GLN A 472 -13.16 4.56 2.17
N GLY A 473 -12.06 4.98 1.58
CA GLY A 473 -11.32 4.27 0.57
C GLY A 473 -9.92 4.83 0.47
N ILE A 474 -9.01 4.09 -0.09
CA ILE A 474 -7.63 4.51 -0.31
C ILE A 474 -7.30 4.44 -1.79
N ASN A 475 -6.55 5.40 -2.27
CA ASN A 475 -6.01 5.41 -3.61
C ASN A 475 -4.50 5.60 -3.58
N ILE A 476 -3.81 4.93 -4.50
CA ILE A 476 -2.39 5.12 -4.77
C ILE A 476 -2.30 5.49 -6.25
N ASP A 477 -2.03 6.76 -6.56
CA ASP A 477 -2.02 7.25 -7.94
C ASP A 477 -0.99 6.53 -8.80
N ASN A 478 0.21 6.36 -8.28
CA ASN A 478 1.25 5.54 -8.91
C ASN A 478 1.61 4.34 -8.02
N PRO A 479 0.94 3.21 -8.15
CA PRO A 479 1.23 2.03 -7.33
C PRO A 479 2.55 1.34 -7.71
N THR A 480 3.17 1.68 -8.86
CA THR A 480 4.42 1.06 -9.30
C THR A 480 5.62 1.48 -8.43
N THR A 481 5.51 2.57 -7.68
CA THR A 481 6.53 3.07 -6.75
C THR A 481 6.36 2.57 -5.32
N SER A 482 5.37 1.72 -5.10
CA SER A 482 5.10 1.07 -3.80
C SER A 482 5.21 -0.44 -3.94
N PHE A 483 5.56 -1.14 -2.86
CA PHE A 483 5.82 -2.58 -2.90
C PHE A 483 5.48 -3.25 -1.57
N TRP A 484 4.92 -4.47 -1.62
CA TRP A 484 4.56 -5.26 -0.44
C TRP A 484 5.36 -6.56 -0.37
N LEU A 485 5.84 -6.88 0.83
CA LEU A 485 6.57 -8.10 1.16
C LEU A 485 5.89 -8.83 2.31
N ASP A 486 5.64 -10.13 2.14
CA ASP A 486 5.13 -11.01 3.19
C ASP A 486 6.03 -12.22 3.40
N LEU A 487 6.09 -12.71 4.65
CA LEU A 487 6.79 -13.95 4.96
C LEU A 487 5.94 -15.15 4.49
N ALA A 488 6.52 -16.02 3.65
CA ALA A 488 5.98 -17.34 3.36
C ALA A 488 6.70 -18.38 4.20
N LEU A 489 5.96 -19.09 5.03
CA LEU A 489 6.43 -20.31 5.68
C LEU A 489 6.23 -21.46 4.70
N ASN A 490 7.33 -22.13 4.32
CA ASN A 490 7.31 -23.37 3.53
C ASN A 490 6.91 -24.55 4.41
#